data_6fd50bfd506bbcc638a02b15bf6a915e
#
_entry.id   6fd50bfd506bbcc638a02b15bf6a915e
#
_cell.length_a   1.000
_cell.length_b   1.000
_cell.length_c   1.000
_cell.angle_alpha   90.00
_cell.angle_beta   90.00
_cell.angle_gamma   90.00
#
_symmetry.space_group_name_H-M   'P 1'
#
loop_
_entity.id
_entity.type
_entity.pdbx_description
1 polymer ?
#
loop_
_entity_poly.entity_id
_entity_poly.type
_entity_poly.pdbx_seq_one_letter_code
_entity_poly.pdbx_strand_id
1 'polypeptide(L)'
;LLKLYYKFNFATEPKIGYRSLKRQEEFNGLEELVRLQPSNYEIDLIIIDEVDRLNYKTLEIIRDIYDQLDIGVVLIGMPGIEKRLSRYPQLYSRIGFSHQFEKLSNDELKHVLEYRWEELSLPLSYEDFEDYESINTVIKITNGNFRLVQRLFSQIIRIMEINELNKINVEVIETARDGLLIGENE
;
A
#
# COMPACT_ATOMS: atom_id res chain seq x y z
N LEU A 1 -6.39 -14.10 1.46
CA LEU A 1 -4.99 -14.42 1.16
C LEU A 1 -4.12 -13.52 2.04
N LEU A 2 -3.48 -14.09 3.06
CA LEU A 2 -2.56 -13.35 3.91
C LEU A 2 -1.28 -13.07 3.12
N LYS A 3 -0.87 -11.81 3.08
CA LYS A 3 0.40 -11.43 2.49
C LYS A 3 1.39 -11.19 3.61
N LEU A 4 2.45 -11.98 3.65
CA LEU A 4 3.58 -11.81 4.54
C LEU A 4 4.72 -11.20 3.75
N TYR A 5 5.17 -10.04 4.19
CA TYR A 5 6.37 -9.40 3.69
C TYR A 5 7.42 -9.55 4.77
N TYR A 6 8.60 -10.02 4.41
CA TYR A 6 9.74 -10.08 5.29
C TYR A 6 10.95 -9.48 4.60
N LYS A 7 11.71 -8.73 5.35
CA LYS A 7 12.97 -8.15 4.89
C LYS A 7 14.11 -8.96 5.50
N PHE A 8 14.95 -9.50 4.64
CA PHE A 8 16.19 -10.14 5.06
C PHE A 8 17.30 -9.10 4.99
N ASN A 9 18.03 -8.94 6.07
CA ASN A 9 19.22 -8.10 6.07
C ASN A 9 20.42 -8.96 5.69
N PHE A 10 20.94 -8.75 4.48
CA PHE A 10 22.22 -9.30 4.07
C PHE A 10 23.28 -8.24 4.28
N ALA A 11 24.49 -8.62 4.64
CA ALA A 11 25.63 -7.71 4.83
C ALA A 11 25.96 -6.84 3.60
N THR A 12 25.35 -7.09 2.45
CA THR A 12 25.61 -6.39 1.19
C THR A 12 24.41 -5.85 0.43
N GLU A 13 23.19 -6.42 0.59
CA GLU A 13 21.95 -5.88 -0.04
C GLU A 13 20.69 -6.37 0.68
N PRO A 14 19.72 -5.48 1.00
CA PRO A 14 18.44 -5.90 1.57
C PRO A 14 17.60 -6.62 0.51
N LYS A 15 17.21 -7.86 0.77
CA LYS A 15 16.23 -8.58 -0.06
C LYS A 15 14.87 -8.56 0.61
N ILE A 16 13.84 -8.16 -0.14
CA ILE A 16 12.45 -8.25 0.29
C ILE A 16 11.91 -9.57 -0.23
N GLY A 17 11.57 -10.49 0.67
CA GLY A 17 10.88 -11.73 0.35
C GLY A 17 9.37 -11.55 0.48
N TYR A 18 8.62 -12.21 -0.41
CA TYR A 18 7.18 -12.22 -0.42
C TYR A 18 6.67 -13.66 -0.47
N ARG A 19 5.76 -14.01 0.45
CA ARG A 19 5.05 -15.28 0.43
C ARG A 19 3.56 -15.05 0.63
N SER A 20 2.76 -15.57 -0.28
CA SER A 20 1.30 -15.62 -0.16
C SER A 20 0.88 -16.97 0.40
N LEU A 21 0.17 -17.00 1.53
CA LEU A 21 -0.27 -18.22 2.19
C LEU A 21 -1.78 -18.42 2.01
N LYS A 22 -2.23 -19.66 1.77
CA LYS A 22 -3.65 -20.02 1.80
C LYS A 22 -4.09 -20.26 3.25
N ARG A 23 -5.36 -19.98 3.54
CA ARG A 23 -5.95 -19.87 4.89
C ARG A 23 -5.65 -21.02 5.87
N GLN A 24 -5.37 -22.21 5.40
CA GLN A 24 -5.11 -23.43 6.22
C GLN A 24 -3.60 -23.68 6.40
N GLU A 25 -2.78 -23.12 5.50
CA GLU A 25 -1.31 -23.16 5.56
C GLU A 25 -0.75 -21.98 6.38
N GLU A 26 -1.59 -20.97 6.69
CA GLU A 26 -1.20 -19.74 7.38
C GLU A 26 -0.62 -20.01 8.77
N PHE A 27 -1.19 -20.98 9.46
CA PHE A 27 -0.82 -21.33 10.83
C PHE A 27 0.52 -22.06 10.90
N ASN A 28 0.68 -23.09 10.08
CA ASN A 28 1.92 -23.86 10.00
C ASN A 28 3.04 -23.05 9.33
N GLY A 29 2.69 -22.12 8.44
CA GLY A 29 3.64 -21.30 7.71
C GLY A 29 4.35 -20.25 8.54
N LEU A 30 3.67 -19.64 9.54
CA LEU A 30 4.30 -18.69 10.46
C LEU A 30 5.25 -19.39 11.44
N GLU A 31 4.81 -20.50 12.04
CA GLU A 31 5.69 -21.31 12.89
C GLU A 31 6.84 -21.93 12.11
N GLU A 32 6.60 -22.31 10.86
CA GLU A 32 7.63 -22.87 9.98
C GLU A 32 8.61 -21.79 9.52
N LEU A 33 8.17 -20.56 9.24
CA LEU A 33 9.06 -19.42 8.97
C LEU A 33 9.98 -19.10 10.15
N VAL A 34 9.46 -19.21 11.36
CA VAL A 34 10.24 -19.00 12.59
C VAL A 34 11.21 -20.16 12.86
N ARG A 35 10.79 -21.40 12.57
CA ARG A 35 11.62 -22.62 12.75
C ARG A 35 12.65 -22.80 11.63
N LEU A 36 12.34 -22.34 10.42
CA LEU A 36 13.21 -22.44 9.25
C LEU A 36 14.14 -21.22 9.10
N GLN A 37 14.53 -20.54 10.20
CA GLN A 37 15.65 -19.62 10.10
C GLN A 37 16.86 -20.43 9.59
N PRO A 38 17.17 -20.40 8.28
CA PRO A 38 18.45 -20.90 7.83
C PRO A 38 19.50 -20.12 8.60
N SER A 39 20.52 -20.78 9.10
CA SER A 39 21.57 -20.21 9.94
C SER A 39 22.30 -18.98 9.41
N ASN A 40 21.85 -18.44 8.28
CA ASN A 40 22.44 -17.31 7.57
C ASN A 40 21.47 -16.14 7.30
N TYR A 41 20.23 -16.14 7.85
CA TYR A 41 19.26 -15.07 7.60
C TYR A 41 18.68 -14.56 8.93
N GLU A 42 18.88 -13.30 9.21
CA GLU A 42 18.19 -12.59 10.29
C GLU A 42 16.96 -11.89 9.72
N ILE A 43 15.80 -12.12 10.34
CA ILE A 43 14.56 -11.41 10.01
C ILE A 43 14.46 -10.24 10.96
N ASP A 44 14.54 -9.03 10.45
CA ASP A 44 14.42 -7.80 11.25
C ASP A 44 12.98 -7.30 11.35
N LEU A 45 12.15 -7.60 10.35
CA LEU A 45 10.79 -7.06 10.22
C LEU A 45 9.83 -8.04 9.57
N ILE A 46 8.67 -8.21 10.18
CA ILE A 46 7.51 -8.91 9.60
C ILE A 46 6.39 -7.89 9.36
N ILE A 47 5.86 -7.85 8.14
CA ILE A 47 4.70 -7.05 7.78
C ILE A 47 3.54 -8.00 7.47
N ILE A 48 2.43 -7.85 8.18
CA ILE A 48 1.23 -8.68 8.03
C ILE A 48 0.11 -7.79 7.49
N ASP A 49 -0.31 -8.05 6.27
CA ASP A 49 -1.43 -7.35 5.63
C ASP A 49 -2.74 -8.12 5.86
N GLU A 50 -3.87 -7.41 5.78
CA GLU A 50 -5.23 -7.93 5.97
C GLU A 50 -5.43 -8.59 7.37
N VAL A 51 -4.84 -8.00 8.42
CA VAL A 51 -4.90 -8.51 9.80
C VAL A 51 -6.35 -8.64 10.30
N ASP A 52 -7.27 -7.87 9.76
CA ASP A 52 -8.70 -7.97 10.04
C ASP A 52 -9.32 -9.33 9.69
N ARG A 53 -8.66 -10.12 8.84
CA ARG A 53 -9.09 -11.49 8.50
C ARG A 53 -8.56 -12.56 9.44
N LEU A 54 -7.62 -12.24 10.31
CA LEU A 54 -7.01 -13.19 11.23
C LEU A 54 -7.95 -13.55 12.37
N ASN A 55 -7.91 -14.79 12.78
CA ASN A 55 -8.60 -15.26 14.00
C ASN A 55 -7.73 -15.01 15.25
N TYR A 56 -8.33 -15.21 16.43
CA TYR A 56 -7.66 -15.05 17.71
C TYR A 56 -6.37 -15.87 17.85
N LYS A 57 -6.41 -17.14 17.45
CA LYS A 57 -5.26 -18.05 17.58
C LYS A 57 -4.06 -17.55 16.76
N THR A 58 -4.32 -17.04 15.56
CA THR A 58 -3.26 -16.49 14.70
C THR A 58 -2.67 -15.20 15.31
N LEU A 59 -3.51 -14.35 15.91
CA LEU A 59 -3.05 -13.15 16.62
C LEU A 59 -2.17 -13.50 17.83
N GLU A 60 -2.49 -14.54 18.57
CA GLU A 60 -1.67 -15.03 19.69
C GLU A 60 -0.31 -15.55 19.21
N ILE A 61 -0.25 -16.24 18.07
CA ILE A 61 1.02 -16.69 17.48
C ILE A 61 1.89 -15.49 17.08
N ILE A 62 1.29 -14.46 16.47
CA ILE A 62 2.02 -13.24 16.13
C ILE A 62 2.61 -12.60 17.39
N ARG A 63 1.84 -12.55 18.47
CA ARG A 63 2.33 -12.08 19.76
C ARG A 63 3.50 -12.93 20.26
N ASP A 64 3.36 -14.26 20.24
CA ASP A 64 4.40 -15.17 20.70
C ASP A 64 5.68 -15.04 19.88
N ILE A 65 5.57 -14.86 18.57
CA ILE A 65 6.71 -14.58 17.67
C ILE A 65 7.40 -13.27 18.08
N TYR A 66 6.63 -12.21 18.27
CA TYR A 66 7.15 -10.92 18.71
C TYR A 66 7.84 -11.00 20.08
N ASP A 67 7.26 -11.75 21.04
CA ASP A 67 7.82 -11.90 22.39
C ASP A 67 9.10 -12.77 22.41
N GLN A 68 9.29 -13.66 21.44
CA GLN A 68 10.41 -14.61 21.37
C GLN A 68 11.57 -14.11 20.51
N LEU A 69 11.30 -13.26 19.54
CA LEU A 69 12.28 -12.79 18.59
C LEU A 69 12.47 -11.27 18.74
N ASP A 70 13.70 -10.82 18.52
CA ASP A 70 14.02 -9.38 18.47
C ASP A 70 13.74 -8.83 17.07
N ILE A 71 12.45 -8.70 16.73
CA ILE A 71 11.99 -8.30 15.42
C ILE A 71 10.92 -7.20 15.48
N GLY A 72 10.87 -6.36 14.46
CA GLY A 72 9.76 -5.45 14.22
C GLY A 72 8.54 -6.19 13.65
N VAL A 73 7.33 -5.82 14.09
CA VAL A 73 6.09 -6.33 13.49
C VAL A 73 5.20 -5.16 13.09
N VAL A 74 4.75 -5.14 11.82
CA VAL A 74 3.79 -4.19 11.29
C VAL A 74 2.50 -4.93 10.93
N LEU A 75 1.39 -4.49 11.51
CA LEU A 75 0.06 -5.01 11.24
C LEU A 75 -0.70 -4.01 10.38
N ILE A 76 -1.15 -4.44 9.20
CA ILE A 76 -1.93 -3.62 8.26
C ILE A 76 -3.33 -4.20 8.17
N GLY A 77 -4.35 -3.37 8.32
CA GLY A 77 -5.75 -3.79 8.26
C GLY A 77 -6.69 -2.66 7.88
N MET A 78 -7.97 -2.95 7.86
CA MET A 78 -9.02 -1.98 7.58
C MET A 78 -9.11 -0.90 8.68
N PRO A 79 -9.58 0.31 8.37
CA PRO A 79 -9.86 1.33 9.37
C PRO A 79 -10.69 0.78 10.53
N GLY A 80 -10.28 1.08 11.77
CA GLY A 80 -10.93 0.56 12.98
C GLY A 80 -10.37 -0.78 13.47
N ILE A 81 -9.32 -1.31 12.86
CA ILE A 81 -8.65 -2.55 13.30
C ILE A 81 -8.16 -2.44 14.75
N GLU A 82 -7.75 -1.26 15.21
CA GLU A 82 -7.32 -0.98 16.57
C GLU A 82 -8.42 -1.30 17.61
N LYS A 83 -9.70 -1.04 17.29
CA LYS A 83 -10.84 -1.39 18.15
C LYS A 83 -11.05 -2.90 18.26
N ARG A 84 -10.68 -3.64 17.23
CA ARG A 84 -10.71 -5.09 17.26
C ARG A 84 -9.55 -5.64 18.06
N LEU A 85 -8.33 -5.13 17.83
CA LEU A 85 -7.12 -5.57 18.53
C LEU A 85 -7.19 -5.23 20.04
N SER A 86 -7.85 -4.15 20.44
CA SER A 86 -8.03 -3.80 21.86
C SER A 86 -8.84 -4.84 22.65
N ARG A 87 -9.58 -5.73 22.01
CA ARG A 87 -10.24 -6.86 22.65
C ARG A 87 -9.26 -7.98 23.06
N TYR A 88 -8.01 -7.88 22.65
CA TYR A 88 -6.92 -8.79 22.96
C TYR A 88 -5.83 -8.06 23.75
N PRO A 89 -6.02 -7.86 25.07
CA PRO A 89 -5.16 -6.98 25.87
C PRO A 89 -3.68 -7.37 25.83
N GLN A 90 -3.38 -8.65 25.72
CA GLN A 90 -2.01 -9.15 25.68
C GLN A 90 -1.28 -8.78 24.39
N LEU A 91 -1.96 -8.84 23.25
CA LEU A 91 -1.42 -8.36 21.98
C LEU A 91 -1.40 -6.83 21.94
N TYR A 92 -2.50 -6.20 22.37
CA TYR A 92 -2.65 -4.75 22.32
C TYR A 92 -1.59 -4.02 23.13
N SER A 93 -1.17 -4.57 24.28
CA SER A 93 -0.09 -3.99 25.10
C SER A 93 1.29 -3.97 24.44
N ARG A 94 1.49 -4.69 23.33
CA ARG A 94 2.73 -4.69 22.54
C ARG A 94 2.68 -3.71 21.37
N ILE A 95 1.51 -3.14 21.07
CA ILE A 95 1.36 -2.15 20.00
C ILE A 95 1.88 -0.82 20.50
N GLY A 96 3.05 -0.42 20.04
CA GLY A 96 3.68 0.84 20.43
C GLY A 96 3.17 2.06 19.66
N PHE A 97 2.65 1.85 18.44
CA PHE A 97 2.21 2.92 17.56
C PHE A 97 1.04 2.47 16.67
N SER A 98 0.08 3.34 16.44
CA SER A 98 -1.01 3.14 15.48
C SER A 98 -1.14 4.37 14.60
N HIS A 99 -1.25 4.16 13.30
CA HIS A 99 -1.45 5.22 12.32
C HIS A 99 -2.59 4.84 11.37
N GLN A 100 -3.49 5.77 11.13
CA GLN A 100 -4.56 5.63 10.16
C GLN A 100 -4.20 6.42 8.91
N PHE A 101 -4.12 5.73 7.77
CA PHE A 101 -3.98 6.38 6.47
C PHE A 101 -5.34 6.89 6.01
N GLU A 102 -5.44 8.18 5.83
CA GLU A 102 -6.62 8.86 5.31
C GLU A 102 -6.48 9.09 3.79
N LYS A 103 -7.53 9.62 3.19
CA LYS A 103 -7.45 10.13 1.82
C LYS A 103 -6.47 11.31 1.79
N LEU A 104 -5.73 11.42 0.70
CA LEU A 104 -4.84 12.56 0.50
C LEU A 104 -5.64 13.87 0.49
N SER A 105 -5.14 14.88 1.18
CA SER A 105 -5.59 16.26 1.03
C SER A 105 -5.27 16.77 -0.37
N ASN A 106 -5.88 17.88 -0.78
CA ASN A 106 -5.61 18.47 -2.09
C ASN A 106 -4.14 18.85 -2.27
N ASP A 107 -3.47 19.31 -1.23
CA ASP A 107 -2.06 19.71 -1.31
C ASP A 107 -1.13 18.49 -1.38
N GLU A 108 -1.39 17.44 -0.61
CA GLU A 108 -0.65 16.18 -0.72
C GLU A 108 -0.87 15.55 -2.09
N LEU A 109 -2.10 15.61 -2.61
CA LEU A 109 -2.42 15.08 -3.93
C LEU A 109 -1.67 15.86 -5.04
N LYS A 110 -1.57 17.20 -4.95
CA LYS A 110 -0.75 18.00 -5.88
C LYS A 110 0.69 17.51 -5.90
N HIS A 111 1.33 17.32 -4.76
CA HIS A 111 2.70 16.78 -4.69
C HIS A 111 2.83 15.40 -5.35
N VAL A 112 1.85 14.52 -5.13
CA VAL A 112 1.84 13.22 -5.81
C VAL A 112 1.73 13.39 -7.33
N LEU A 113 0.91 14.35 -7.79
CA LEU A 113 0.74 14.61 -9.22
C LEU A 113 2.00 15.21 -9.84
N GLU A 114 2.66 16.17 -9.19
CA GLU A 114 3.95 16.71 -9.60
C GLU A 114 4.96 15.59 -9.85
N TYR A 115 5.11 14.70 -8.89
CA TYR A 115 5.98 13.55 -9.02
C TYR A 115 5.59 12.64 -10.21
N ARG A 116 4.30 12.42 -10.45
CA ARG A 116 3.82 11.62 -11.59
C ARG A 116 4.11 12.25 -12.94
N TRP A 117 3.98 13.57 -13.06
CA TRP A 117 4.35 14.29 -14.28
C TRP A 117 5.86 14.19 -14.53
N GLU A 118 6.67 14.34 -13.50
CA GLU A 118 8.12 14.19 -13.56
C GLU A 118 8.55 12.79 -14.01
N GLU A 119 7.93 11.73 -13.46
CA GLU A 119 8.18 10.34 -13.89
C GLU A 119 7.95 10.14 -15.40
N LEU A 120 7.00 10.86 -15.97
CA LEU A 120 6.69 10.81 -17.40
C LEU A 120 7.58 11.72 -18.25
N SER A 121 8.49 12.46 -17.62
CA SER A 121 9.32 13.49 -18.26
C SER A 121 8.47 14.53 -18.99
N LEU A 122 7.26 14.83 -18.49
CA LEU A 122 6.37 15.83 -19.04
C LEU A 122 6.55 17.15 -18.29
N PRO A 123 6.61 18.27 -19.01
CA PRO A 123 6.62 19.59 -18.38
C PRO A 123 5.27 19.80 -17.65
N LEU A 124 5.34 20.34 -16.46
CA LEU A 124 4.18 20.75 -15.68
C LEU A 124 4.34 22.21 -15.27
N SER A 125 3.41 23.06 -15.66
CA SER A 125 3.40 24.46 -15.27
C SER A 125 2.05 24.85 -14.68
N TYR A 126 2.03 25.26 -13.42
CA TYR A 126 0.82 25.80 -12.78
C TYR A 126 0.36 27.15 -13.36
N GLU A 127 1.21 27.81 -14.13
CA GLU A 127 0.87 29.07 -14.85
C GLU A 127 0.19 28.77 -16.19
N ASP A 128 0.35 27.55 -16.73
CA ASP A 128 -0.38 27.06 -17.90
C ASP A 128 -1.81 26.67 -17.51
N PHE A 129 -2.77 27.30 -18.14
CA PHE A 129 -4.20 27.06 -17.86
C PHE A 129 -4.61 25.60 -18.10
N GLU A 130 -4.08 24.98 -19.13
CA GLU A 130 -4.40 23.61 -19.52
C GLU A 130 -3.84 22.60 -18.50
N ASP A 131 -2.63 22.81 -18.01
CA ASP A 131 -2.02 21.98 -16.96
C ASP A 131 -2.77 22.15 -15.64
N TYR A 132 -3.13 23.38 -15.27
CA TYR A 132 -3.92 23.66 -14.08
C TYR A 132 -5.30 22.98 -14.13
N GLU A 133 -5.99 23.03 -15.27
CA GLU A 133 -7.28 22.37 -15.47
C GLU A 133 -7.15 20.85 -15.41
N SER A 134 -6.09 20.30 -16.00
CA SER A 134 -5.76 18.88 -15.96
C SER A 134 -5.55 18.38 -14.53
N ILE A 135 -4.75 19.09 -13.72
CA ILE A 135 -4.53 18.75 -12.31
C ILE A 135 -5.84 18.78 -11.53
N ASN A 136 -6.64 19.82 -11.67
CA ASN A 136 -7.92 19.93 -10.97
C ASN A 136 -8.90 18.82 -11.38
N THR A 137 -8.88 18.41 -12.63
CA THR A 137 -9.69 17.31 -13.12
C THR A 137 -9.28 15.98 -12.46
N VAL A 138 -7.97 15.69 -12.36
CA VAL A 138 -7.49 14.52 -11.65
C VAL A 138 -7.88 14.57 -10.16
N ILE A 139 -7.70 15.72 -9.50
CA ILE A 139 -8.09 15.91 -8.08
C ILE A 139 -9.58 15.62 -7.89
N LYS A 140 -10.43 16.14 -8.75
CA LYS A 140 -11.88 15.96 -8.70
C LYS A 140 -12.29 14.50 -8.91
N ILE A 141 -11.68 13.81 -9.88
CA ILE A 141 -11.98 12.41 -10.17
C ILE A 141 -11.53 11.51 -9.03
N THR A 142 -10.35 11.73 -8.49
CA THR A 142 -9.72 10.82 -7.54
C THR A 142 -10.11 11.08 -6.08
N ASN A 143 -10.54 12.31 -5.76
CA ASN A 143 -10.96 12.73 -4.42
C ASN A 143 -10.01 12.25 -3.31
N GLY A 144 -8.69 12.38 -3.52
CA GLY A 144 -7.66 11.97 -2.58
C GLY A 144 -7.43 10.44 -2.48
N ASN A 145 -8.08 9.63 -3.29
CA ASN A 145 -7.88 8.19 -3.29
C ASN A 145 -6.62 7.82 -4.09
N PHE A 146 -5.52 7.54 -3.37
CA PHE A 146 -4.23 7.21 -3.98
C PHE A 146 -4.27 6.02 -4.94
N ARG A 147 -5.04 4.97 -4.62
CA ARG A 147 -5.21 3.82 -5.51
C ARG A 147 -5.88 4.21 -6.81
N LEU A 148 -6.87 5.12 -6.74
CA LEU A 148 -7.55 5.62 -7.93
C LEU A 148 -6.61 6.50 -8.77
N VAL A 149 -5.76 7.33 -8.13
CA VAL A 149 -4.69 8.07 -8.82
C VAL A 149 -3.81 7.12 -9.62
N GLN A 150 -3.28 6.07 -9.00
CA GLN A 150 -2.41 5.11 -9.69
C GLN A 150 -3.11 4.44 -10.88
N ARG A 151 -4.37 4.03 -10.71
CA ARG A 151 -5.14 3.41 -11.79
C ARG A 151 -5.42 4.38 -12.93
N LEU A 152 -5.78 5.62 -12.62
CA LEU A 152 -6.02 6.67 -13.61
C LEU A 152 -4.76 6.95 -14.41
N PHE A 153 -3.62 7.15 -13.75
CA PHE A 153 -2.35 7.37 -14.42
C PHE A 153 -1.91 6.20 -15.30
N SER A 154 -2.14 4.97 -14.88
CA SER A 154 -1.86 3.79 -15.72
C SER A 154 -2.67 3.81 -17.03
N GLN A 155 -3.90 4.31 -17.01
CA GLN A 155 -4.71 4.47 -18.23
C GLN A 155 -4.27 5.69 -19.04
N ILE A 156 -3.96 6.82 -18.41
CA ILE A 156 -3.42 8.02 -19.08
C ILE A 156 -2.17 7.64 -19.87
N ILE A 157 -1.19 7.00 -19.24
CA ILE A 157 0.05 6.56 -19.90
C ILE A 157 -0.27 5.70 -21.12
N ARG A 158 -1.14 4.72 -20.97
CA ARG A 158 -1.54 3.83 -22.06
C ARG A 158 -2.18 4.59 -23.23
N ILE A 159 -3.05 5.56 -22.96
CA ILE A 159 -3.69 6.38 -23.98
C ILE A 159 -2.66 7.25 -24.70
N MET A 160 -1.74 7.85 -23.95
CA MET A 160 -0.68 8.67 -24.50
C MET A 160 0.25 7.86 -25.43
N GLU A 161 0.66 6.67 -25.02
CA GLU A 161 1.49 5.77 -25.81
C GLU A 161 0.81 5.34 -27.13
N ILE A 162 -0.48 4.94 -27.06
CA ILE A 162 -1.23 4.49 -28.22
C ILE A 162 -1.44 5.63 -29.24
N ASN A 163 -1.65 6.85 -28.76
CA ASN A 163 -1.97 8.00 -29.63
C ASN A 163 -0.76 8.91 -29.87
N GLU A 164 0.43 8.51 -29.43
CA GLU A 164 1.69 9.27 -29.58
C GLU A 164 1.59 10.71 -29.04
N LEU A 165 0.86 10.88 -27.90
CA LEU A 165 0.66 12.16 -27.27
C LEU A 165 1.84 12.52 -26.37
N ASN A 166 2.17 13.81 -26.31
CA ASN A 166 3.29 14.34 -25.53
C ASN A 166 2.86 15.29 -24.41
N LYS A 167 1.55 15.45 -24.20
CA LYS A 167 0.96 16.31 -23.15
C LYS A 167 -0.29 15.65 -22.57
N ILE A 168 -0.47 15.77 -21.27
CA ILE A 168 -1.71 15.36 -20.59
C ILE A 168 -2.65 16.56 -20.61
N ASN A 169 -3.84 16.36 -21.17
CA ASN A 169 -4.93 17.33 -21.16
C ASN A 169 -6.21 16.72 -20.59
N VAL A 170 -7.23 17.53 -20.41
CA VAL A 170 -8.51 17.12 -19.83
C VAL A 170 -9.16 15.98 -20.63
N GLU A 171 -9.08 16.02 -21.96
CA GLU A 171 -9.67 14.98 -22.83
C GLU A 171 -9.03 13.60 -22.60
N VAL A 172 -7.70 13.56 -22.47
CA VAL A 172 -6.95 12.33 -22.12
C VAL A 172 -7.36 11.81 -20.75
N ILE A 173 -7.50 12.71 -19.76
CA ILE A 173 -7.88 12.34 -18.40
C ILE A 173 -9.32 11.80 -18.36
N GLU A 174 -10.25 12.44 -19.05
CA GLU A 174 -11.64 11.98 -19.10
C GLU A 174 -11.79 10.66 -19.85
N THR A 175 -11.07 10.48 -20.96
CA THR A 175 -11.00 9.20 -21.67
C THR A 175 -10.44 8.08 -20.76
N ALA A 176 -9.42 8.39 -20.00
CA ALA A 176 -8.83 7.46 -19.04
C ALA A 176 -9.82 7.10 -17.91
N ARG A 177 -10.56 8.08 -17.40
CA ARG A 177 -11.62 7.88 -16.39
C ARG A 177 -12.71 6.94 -16.91
N ASP A 178 -13.18 7.15 -18.13
CA ASP A 178 -14.26 6.36 -18.71
C ASP A 178 -13.88 4.88 -18.89
N GLY A 179 -12.59 4.60 -19.04
CA GLY A 179 -12.03 3.24 -19.04
C GLY A 179 -11.88 2.62 -17.64
N LEU A 180 -12.13 3.37 -16.55
CA LEU A 180 -12.02 2.86 -15.19
C LEU A 180 -13.41 2.46 -14.65
N LEU A 181 -13.45 1.26 -14.05
CA LEU A 181 -14.57 0.91 -13.17
C LEU A 181 -14.38 1.71 -11.86
N ILE A 182 -15.03 2.86 -11.80
CA ILE A 182 -15.10 3.68 -10.58
C ILE A 182 -16.35 3.23 -9.85
N GLY A 183 -16.18 2.67 -8.64
CA GLY A 183 -17.32 2.39 -7.77
C GLY A 183 -18.03 3.71 -7.44
N GLU A 184 -19.36 3.69 -7.38
CA GLU A 184 -20.14 4.83 -6.90
C GLU A 184 -19.61 5.23 -5.52
N ASN A 185 -19.32 6.51 -5.35
CA ASN A 185 -18.83 7.06 -4.07
C ASN A 185 -19.96 6.97 -3.04
N GLU A 186 -19.88 6.02 -2.11
CA GLU A 186 -20.60 6.07 -0.84
C GLU A 186 -19.90 7.02 0.14
#